data_3820c4bd11835e7463bcf8c1ea2932d3
#
_entry.id   3820c4bd11835e7463bcf8c1ea2932d3
#
_cell.length_a   1.000
_cell.length_b   1.000
_cell.length_c   1.000
_cell.angle_alpha   90.00
_cell.angle_beta   90.00
_cell.angle_gamma   90.00
#
_symmetry.space_group_name_H-M   'P 1'
#
loop_
_entity.id
_entity.type
_entity.pdbx_description
1 polymer ?
#
loop_
_entity_poly.entity_id
_entity_poly.type
_entity_poly.pdbx_seq_one_letter_code
_entity_poly.pdbx_strand_id
1 'polypeptide(L)'
;MSAAPSSYRAIENLIASYAELVDDGDFAGVGILLADATFTGAAGSVSGRDAIEKMLRDSLIVYDDGTPRTKHVTTNVAIEVDEEAGTAVSRSYFTALQALPDLPLQPIVSGRYQDRFERRDWEWRFVERRVQTNLVGDVSRHLRQPAADQ
;
A
#
# COMPACT_ATOMS: atom_id res chain seq x y z
N MET A 1 12.20 17.52 -23.35
CA MET A 1 12.18 17.08 -21.94
C MET A 1 10.82 17.32 -21.36
N SER A 2 10.26 16.34 -20.68
CA SER A 2 9.01 16.55 -19.96
C SER A 2 9.29 17.29 -18.66
N ALA A 3 8.36 18.15 -18.25
CA ALA A 3 8.43 18.81 -16.96
C ALA A 3 8.23 17.76 -15.83
N ALA A 4 8.78 18.04 -14.64
CA ALA A 4 8.47 17.24 -13.46
C ALA A 4 6.97 17.29 -13.18
N PRO A 5 6.36 16.20 -12.67
CA PRO A 5 4.95 16.19 -12.33
C PRO A 5 4.66 17.17 -11.19
N SER A 6 3.44 17.68 -11.13
CA SER A 6 3.00 18.45 -9.97
C SER A 6 3.11 17.60 -8.70
N SER A 7 3.13 18.24 -7.54
CA SER A 7 3.18 17.54 -6.26
C SER A 7 2.02 16.57 -6.11
N TYR A 8 0.81 16.97 -6.50
CA TYR A 8 -0.36 16.09 -6.46
C TYR A 8 -0.17 14.85 -7.33
N ARG A 9 0.32 15.03 -8.56
CA ARG A 9 0.55 13.89 -9.46
C ARG A 9 1.66 12.98 -8.93
N ALA A 10 2.72 13.56 -8.39
CA ALA A 10 3.81 12.78 -7.81
C ALA A 10 3.31 11.90 -6.66
N ILE A 11 2.45 12.45 -5.80
CA ILE A 11 1.87 11.71 -4.67
C ILE A 11 0.89 10.64 -5.17
N GLU A 12 0.04 10.95 -6.14
CA GLU A 12 -0.84 9.95 -6.77
C GLU A 12 -0.02 8.79 -7.34
N ASN A 13 1.10 9.08 -7.99
CA ASN A 13 1.98 8.04 -8.53
C ASN A 13 2.58 7.15 -7.45
N LEU A 14 2.95 7.72 -6.29
CA LEU A 14 3.42 6.93 -5.15
C LEU A 14 2.33 5.99 -4.63
N ILE A 15 1.12 6.49 -4.51
CA ILE A 15 -0.03 5.69 -4.06
C ILE A 15 -0.30 4.54 -5.03
N ALA A 16 -0.29 4.83 -6.34
CA ALA A 16 -0.48 3.81 -7.38
C ALA A 16 0.64 2.77 -7.36
N SER A 17 1.88 3.21 -7.17
CA SER A 17 3.05 2.32 -7.15
C SER A 17 2.97 1.28 -6.03
N TYR A 18 2.48 1.65 -4.86
CA TYR A 18 2.31 0.71 -3.76
C TYR A 18 1.39 -0.46 -4.17
N ALA A 19 0.23 -0.15 -4.73
CA ALA A 19 -0.72 -1.17 -5.16
C ALA A 19 -0.12 -2.09 -6.23
N GLU A 20 0.53 -1.50 -7.23
CA GLU A 20 1.15 -2.28 -8.32
C GLU A 20 2.22 -3.23 -7.79
N LEU A 21 3.10 -2.73 -6.92
CA LEU A 21 4.21 -3.54 -6.37
C LEU A 21 3.70 -4.70 -5.51
N VAL A 22 2.71 -4.45 -4.65
CA VAL A 22 2.12 -5.52 -3.82
C VAL A 22 1.47 -6.57 -4.72
N ASP A 23 0.67 -6.14 -5.68
CA ASP A 23 -0.08 -7.05 -6.56
C ASP A 23 0.84 -7.83 -7.50
N ASP A 24 2.00 -7.27 -7.84
CA ASP A 24 3.02 -7.96 -8.63
C ASP A 24 3.88 -8.92 -7.79
N GLY A 25 3.71 -8.93 -6.47
CA GLY A 25 4.55 -9.74 -5.58
C GLY A 25 5.95 -9.16 -5.39
N ASP A 26 6.18 -7.92 -5.81
CA ASP A 26 7.47 -7.24 -5.67
C ASP A 26 7.60 -6.59 -4.30
N PHE A 27 7.77 -7.41 -3.28
CA PHE A 27 7.85 -6.93 -1.90
C PHE A 27 9.16 -6.19 -1.61
N ALA A 28 10.22 -6.54 -2.31
CA ALA A 28 11.47 -5.76 -2.26
C ALA A 28 11.23 -4.34 -2.76
N GLY A 29 10.46 -4.19 -3.84
CA GLY A 29 10.07 -2.88 -4.37
C GLY A 29 9.22 -2.08 -3.40
N VAL A 30 8.31 -2.73 -2.67
CA VAL A 30 7.52 -2.05 -1.63
C VAL A 30 8.45 -1.55 -0.52
N GLY A 31 9.42 -2.36 -0.10
CA GLY A 31 10.43 -1.95 0.88
C GLY A 31 11.20 -0.72 0.45
N ILE A 32 11.59 -0.66 -0.82
CA ILE A 32 12.29 0.51 -1.39
C ILE A 32 11.36 1.74 -1.39
N LEU A 33 10.12 1.57 -1.84
CA LEU A 33 9.13 2.65 -1.89
C LEU A 33 8.89 3.26 -0.50
N LEU A 34 8.85 2.43 0.53
CA LEU A 34 8.57 2.82 1.91
C LEU A 34 9.83 2.87 2.79
N ALA A 35 11.01 3.00 2.18
CA ALA A 35 12.28 2.91 2.90
C ALA A 35 12.39 3.93 4.05
N ASP A 36 11.82 5.11 3.87
CA ASP A 36 11.84 6.20 4.87
C ASP A 36 10.55 6.26 5.68
N ALA A 37 9.69 5.26 5.57
CA ALA A 37 8.35 5.31 6.15
C ALA A 37 8.16 4.33 7.30
N THR A 38 7.16 4.65 8.13
CA THR A 38 6.56 3.72 9.09
C THR A 38 5.25 3.20 8.49
N PHE A 39 5.10 1.89 8.49
CA PHE A 39 3.88 1.20 8.07
C PHE A 39 3.15 0.71 9.31
N THR A 40 1.91 1.15 9.49
CA THR A 40 1.10 0.81 10.66
C THR A 40 -0.18 0.10 10.23
N GLY A 41 -0.43 -1.04 10.81
CA GLY A 41 -1.67 -1.81 10.64
C GLY A 41 -2.18 -2.29 11.99
N ALA A 42 -3.18 -3.17 11.98
CA ALA A 42 -3.78 -3.72 13.21
C ALA A 42 -2.78 -4.45 14.10
N ALA A 43 -1.77 -5.07 13.50
CA ALA A 43 -0.75 -5.84 14.23
C ALA A 43 0.37 -4.96 14.81
N GLY A 44 0.38 -3.66 14.52
CA GLY A 44 1.41 -2.74 14.99
C GLY A 44 2.13 -2.01 13.87
N SER A 45 3.31 -1.48 14.17
CA SER A 45 4.08 -0.67 13.25
C SER A 45 5.42 -1.31 12.93
N VAL A 46 5.84 -1.20 11.67
CA VAL A 46 7.19 -1.56 11.22
C VAL A 46 7.77 -0.39 10.43
N SER A 47 9.08 -0.21 10.50
CA SER A 47 9.76 0.89 9.84
C SER A 47 10.96 0.39 9.06
N GLY A 48 11.17 0.99 7.91
CA GLY A 48 12.34 0.76 7.09
C GLY A 48 12.17 -0.37 6.10
N ARG A 49 13.04 -0.34 5.09
CA ARG A 49 13.00 -1.19 3.91
C ARG A 49 12.89 -2.68 4.23
N ASP A 50 13.84 -3.19 5.02
CA ASP A 50 13.95 -4.63 5.23
C ASP A 50 12.82 -5.17 6.10
N ALA A 51 12.42 -4.40 7.12
CA ALA A 51 11.33 -4.79 8.01
C ALA A 51 9.99 -4.82 7.29
N ILE A 52 9.76 -3.87 6.39
CA ILE A 52 8.51 -3.81 5.60
C ILE A 52 8.45 -4.94 4.58
N GLU A 53 9.55 -5.20 3.87
CA GLU A 53 9.64 -6.35 2.95
C GLU A 53 9.38 -7.66 3.70
N LYS A 54 10.03 -7.85 4.84
CA LYS A 54 9.86 -9.06 5.66
C LYS A 54 8.41 -9.22 6.14
N MET A 55 7.80 -8.14 6.59
CA MET A 55 6.41 -8.16 7.05
C MET A 55 5.47 -8.66 5.94
N LEU A 56 5.65 -8.18 4.72
CA LEU A 56 4.84 -8.62 3.58
C LEU A 56 5.08 -10.09 3.24
N ARG A 57 6.35 -10.54 3.21
CA ARG A 57 6.67 -11.94 2.92
C ARG A 57 6.13 -12.88 3.98
N ASP A 58 6.14 -12.46 5.24
CA ASP A 58 5.65 -13.28 6.35
C ASP A 58 4.11 -13.32 6.40
N SER A 59 3.44 -12.29 5.88
CA SER A 59 2.00 -12.12 6.03
C SER A 59 1.19 -12.62 4.83
N LEU A 60 1.71 -12.50 3.62
CA LEU A 60 0.96 -12.74 2.39
C LEU A 60 1.29 -14.09 1.76
N ILE A 61 0.25 -14.72 1.23
CA ILE A 61 0.41 -15.96 0.44
C ILE A 61 0.77 -15.55 -0.99
N VAL A 62 1.83 -16.17 -1.52
CA VAL A 62 2.29 -15.97 -2.90
C VAL A 62 2.07 -17.28 -3.65
N TYR A 63 1.51 -17.18 -4.84
CA TYR A 63 1.16 -18.33 -5.69
C TYR A 63 2.23 -18.61 -6.74
N ASP A 64 2.01 -19.61 -7.57
CA ASP A 64 3.00 -20.11 -8.53
C ASP A 64 3.45 -19.04 -9.54
N ASP A 65 2.59 -18.07 -9.86
CA ASP A 65 2.94 -16.97 -10.75
C ASP A 65 3.80 -15.88 -10.09
N GLY A 66 4.15 -16.06 -8.81
CA GLY A 66 4.95 -15.09 -8.04
C GLY A 66 4.15 -13.95 -7.46
N THR A 67 2.82 -13.98 -7.56
CA THR A 67 1.95 -12.90 -7.07
C THR A 67 0.97 -13.39 -6.01
N PRO A 68 0.39 -12.46 -5.21
CA PRO A 68 -0.71 -12.81 -4.31
C PRO A 68 -2.05 -13.06 -5.02
N ARG A 69 -2.10 -12.89 -6.33
CA ARG A 69 -3.33 -13.03 -7.13
C ARG A 69 -4.39 -12.01 -6.74
N THR A 70 -3.96 -10.80 -6.41
CA THR A 70 -4.82 -9.71 -5.95
C THR A 70 -4.76 -8.51 -6.88
N LYS A 71 -5.77 -7.65 -6.77
CA LYS A 71 -5.75 -6.27 -7.28
C LYS A 71 -6.20 -5.36 -6.17
N HIS A 72 -5.34 -4.43 -5.78
CA HIS A 72 -5.70 -3.36 -4.86
C HIS A 72 -6.26 -2.20 -5.68
N VAL A 73 -7.51 -1.88 -5.45
CA VAL A 73 -8.18 -0.73 -6.09
C VAL A 73 -8.19 0.41 -5.09
N THR A 74 -7.51 1.50 -5.41
CA THR A 74 -7.45 2.68 -4.55
C THR A 74 -8.40 3.75 -5.10
N THR A 75 -9.29 4.23 -4.26
CA THR A 75 -10.35 5.17 -4.63
C THR A 75 -10.46 6.28 -3.60
N ASN A 76 -11.29 7.28 -3.89
CA ASN A 76 -11.63 8.34 -2.93
C ASN A 76 -10.37 9.05 -2.40
N VAL A 77 -9.42 9.29 -3.30
CA VAL A 77 -8.13 9.87 -2.95
C VAL A 77 -8.30 11.38 -2.74
N ALA A 78 -7.93 11.84 -1.55
CA ALA A 78 -7.91 13.26 -1.21
C ALA A 78 -6.52 13.60 -0.69
N ILE A 79 -5.89 14.59 -1.32
CA ILE A 79 -4.50 14.97 -1.05
C ILE A 79 -4.46 16.45 -0.66
N GLU A 80 -3.74 16.76 0.41
CA GLU A 80 -3.47 18.13 0.83
C GLU A 80 -1.96 18.33 0.85
N VAL A 81 -1.48 19.35 0.12
CA VAL A 81 -0.05 19.63 -0.03
C VAL A 81 0.26 21.00 0.58
N ASP A 82 1.30 21.05 1.40
CA ASP A 82 1.94 22.29 1.84
C ASP A 82 3.24 22.43 1.03
N GLU A 83 3.18 23.18 -0.06
CA GLU A 83 4.31 23.34 -0.97
C GLU A 83 5.49 24.04 -0.30
N GLU A 84 5.23 24.97 0.60
CA GLU A 84 6.27 25.73 1.29
C GLU A 84 7.02 24.84 2.28
N ALA A 85 6.29 24.06 3.06
CA ALA A 85 6.89 23.14 4.02
C ALA A 85 7.46 21.88 3.37
N GLY A 86 7.03 21.55 2.15
CA GLY A 86 7.41 20.30 1.49
C GLY A 86 6.80 19.08 2.19
N THR A 87 5.57 19.18 2.68
CA THR A 87 4.85 18.11 3.34
C THR A 87 3.48 17.91 2.69
N ALA A 88 2.95 16.71 2.83
CA ALA A 88 1.61 16.39 2.34
C ALA A 88 0.98 15.30 3.18
N VAL A 89 -0.34 15.28 3.17
CA VAL A 89 -1.14 14.19 3.74
C VAL A 89 -2.15 13.74 2.71
N SER A 90 -2.50 12.46 2.76
CA SER A 90 -3.60 11.95 1.95
C SER A 90 -4.43 10.95 2.73
N ARG A 91 -5.68 10.83 2.32
CA ARG A 91 -6.57 9.77 2.76
C ARG A 91 -7.18 9.14 1.51
N SER A 92 -7.39 7.85 1.57
CA SER A 92 -7.98 7.11 0.44
C SER A 92 -8.67 5.85 0.95
N TYR A 93 -9.44 5.22 0.07
CA TYR A 93 -10.01 3.90 0.31
C TYR A 93 -9.24 2.88 -0.52
N PHE A 94 -9.17 1.66 0.00
CA PHE A 94 -8.70 0.54 -0.80
C PHE A 94 -9.69 -0.61 -0.74
N THR A 95 -9.75 -1.36 -1.82
CA THR A 95 -10.47 -2.64 -1.89
C THR A 95 -9.56 -3.62 -2.60
N ALA A 96 -9.27 -4.73 -1.96
CA ALA A 96 -8.50 -5.80 -2.59
C ALA A 96 -9.45 -6.82 -3.18
N LEU A 97 -9.24 -7.14 -4.46
CA LEU A 97 -9.93 -8.18 -5.19
C LEU A 97 -8.98 -9.37 -5.32
N GLN A 98 -9.51 -10.58 -5.31
CA GLN A 98 -8.71 -11.78 -5.53
C GLN A 98 -9.47 -12.76 -6.41
N ALA A 99 -8.73 -13.47 -7.26
CA ALA A 99 -9.25 -14.59 -8.04
C ALA A 99 -8.19 -15.69 -8.13
N LEU A 100 -8.63 -16.92 -8.00
CA LEU A 100 -7.83 -18.13 -8.16
C LEU A 100 -8.61 -19.10 -9.05
N PRO A 101 -7.99 -20.16 -9.56
CA PRO A 101 -8.73 -21.15 -10.38
C PRO A 101 -9.97 -21.70 -9.68
N ASP A 102 -9.92 -21.86 -8.35
CA ASP A 102 -11.03 -22.38 -7.54
C ASP A 102 -11.70 -21.29 -6.66
N LEU A 103 -11.40 -20.01 -6.92
CA LEU A 103 -11.99 -18.88 -6.20
C LEU A 103 -12.43 -17.81 -7.21
N PRO A 104 -13.73 -17.65 -7.45
CA PRO A 104 -14.20 -16.60 -8.36
C PRO A 104 -13.74 -15.20 -7.93
N LEU A 105 -13.54 -14.34 -8.91
CA LEU A 105 -13.16 -12.94 -8.64
C LEU A 105 -14.13 -12.30 -7.66
N GLN A 106 -13.59 -11.79 -6.55
CA GLN A 106 -14.40 -11.20 -5.48
C GLN A 106 -13.60 -10.21 -4.67
N PRO A 107 -14.27 -9.24 -4.03
CA PRO A 107 -13.63 -8.42 -3.00
C PRO A 107 -13.37 -9.30 -1.78
N ILE A 108 -12.19 -9.14 -1.18
CA ILE A 108 -11.82 -9.89 0.02
C ILE A 108 -11.64 -9.01 1.25
N VAL A 109 -11.30 -7.73 1.05
CA VAL A 109 -11.09 -6.80 2.15
C VAL A 109 -11.21 -5.38 1.62
N SER A 110 -11.68 -4.47 2.45
CA SER A 110 -11.76 -3.05 2.12
C SER A 110 -11.47 -2.21 3.35
N GLY A 111 -10.83 -1.07 3.15
CA GLY A 111 -10.46 -0.20 4.25
C GLY A 111 -10.00 1.17 3.79
N ARG A 112 -9.20 1.78 4.63
CA ARG A 112 -8.68 3.14 4.42
C ARG A 112 -7.18 3.17 4.57
N TYR A 113 -6.55 4.07 3.82
CA TYR A 113 -5.18 4.49 4.02
C TYR A 113 -5.19 5.93 4.54
N GLN A 114 -4.30 6.21 5.50
CA GLN A 114 -3.94 7.55 5.91
C GLN A 114 -2.44 7.66 5.74
N ASP A 115 -2.01 8.57 4.87
CA ASP A 115 -0.63 8.65 4.44
C ASP A 115 -0.05 10.02 4.71
N ARG A 116 1.24 10.06 5.02
CA ARG A 116 2.03 11.30 5.10
C ARG A 116 3.23 11.18 4.19
N PHE A 117 3.60 12.32 3.60
CA PHE A 117 4.68 12.43 2.63
C PHE A 117 5.57 13.62 2.95
N GLU A 118 6.82 13.53 2.55
CA GLU A 118 7.76 14.66 2.57
C GLU A 118 8.46 14.75 1.22
N ARG A 119 8.77 15.99 0.82
CA ARG A 119 9.62 16.24 -0.34
C ARG A 119 11.06 16.44 0.15
N ARG A 120 11.97 15.62 -0.35
CA ARG A 120 13.40 15.70 -0.08
C ARG A 120 14.13 15.69 -1.41
N ASP A 121 15.05 16.62 -1.61
CA ASP A 121 15.81 16.71 -2.86
C ASP A 121 14.90 16.72 -4.10
N TRP A 122 13.78 17.46 -4.01
CA TRP A 122 12.78 17.61 -5.06
C TRP A 122 11.97 16.33 -5.36
N GLU A 123 12.12 15.29 -4.53
CA GLU A 123 11.35 14.05 -4.65
C GLU A 123 10.41 13.86 -3.47
N TRP A 124 9.16 13.52 -3.77
CA TRP A 124 8.19 13.17 -2.74
C TRP A 124 8.39 11.72 -2.32
N ARG A 125 8.24 11.46 -1.02
CA ARG A 125 8.40 10.14 -0.40
C ARG A 125 7.32 9.91 0.63
N PHE A 126 6.91 8.65 0.79
CA PHE A 126 6.14 8.26 1.98
C PHE A 126 6.99 8.43 3.24
N VAL A 127 6.40 8.98 4.29
CA VAL A 127 6.98 8.93 5.65
C VAL A 127 6.08 8.17 6.62
N GLU A 128 4.83 7.94 6.27
CA GLU A 128 3.93 7.09 7.03
C GLU A 128 2.83 6.56 6.12
N ARG A 129 2.49 5.28 6.29
CA ARG A 129 1.27 4.71 5.75
C ARG A 129 0.54 3.96 6.86
N ARG A 130 -0.67 4.41 7.18
CA ARG A 130 -1.56 3.72 8.12
C ARG A 130 -2.64 3.00 7.34
N VAL A 131 -2.82 1.72 7.65
CA VAL A 131 -3.85 0.88 7.04
C VAL A 131 -4.89 0.56 8.10
N GLN A 132 -6.13 0.96 7.84
CA GLN A 132 -7.27 0.60 8.68
C GLN A 132 -8.19 -0.29 7.87
N THR A 133 -8.35 -1.53 8.30
CA THR A 133 -9.26 -2.48 7.67
C THR A 133 -10.65 -2.31 8.26
N ASN A 134 -11.64 -2.07 7.41
CA ASN A 134 -13.01 -1.79 7.85
C ASN A 134 -13.97 -2.95 7.55
N LEU A 135 -13.82 -3.57 6.39
CA LEU A 135 -14.72 -4.63 5.91
C LEU A 135 -13.86 -5.82 5.51
N VAL A 136 -14.14 -6.97 6.08
CA VAL A 136 -13.36 -8.19 5.84
C VAL A 136 -14.28 -9.26 5.27
N GLY A 137 -13.93 -9.75 4.09
CA GLY A 137 -14.53 -10.92 3.47
C GLY A 137 -13.71 -12.17 3.74
N ASP A 138 -13.55 -13.01 2.72
CA ASP A 138 -12.73 -14.21 2.82
C ASP A 138 -11.27 -13.87 2.48
N VAL A 139 -10.44 -13.69 3.49
CA VAL A 139 -9.01 -13.43 3.35
C VAL A 139 -8.15 -14.68 3.55
N SER A 140 -8.76 -15.86 3.65
CA SER A 140 -8.05 -17.12 3.92
C SER A 140 -7.06 -17.52 2.81
N ARG A 141 -7.25 -17.04 1.61
CA ARG A 141 -6.39 -17.33 0.46
C ARG A 141 -5.37 -16.21 0.24
N HIS A 142 -5.40 -15.16 1.04
CA HIS A 142 -4.51 -14.00 0.94
C HIS A 142 -3.55 -13.91 2.13
N LEU A 143 -4.05 -14.08 3.34
CA LEU A 143 -3.26 -13.96 4.56
C LEU A 143 -2.85 -15.33 5.08
N ARG A 144 -1.58 -15.46 5.47
CA ARG A 144 -1.05 -16.69 6.07
C ARG A 144 -1.63 -16.96 7.46
N GLN A 145 -2.02 -15.90 8.15
CA GLN A 145 -2.67 -15.95 9.46
C GLN A 145 -4.06 -15.33 9.35
N PRO A 146 -5.00 -15.69 10.24
CA PRO A 146 -6.30 -15.02 10.26
C PRO A 146 -6.14 -13.51 10.39
N ALA A 147 -7.10 -12.76 9.80
CA ALA A 147 -7.10 -11.30 9.94
C ALA A 147 -7.21 -10.93 11.42
N ALA A 148 -6.49 -9.86 11.83
CA ALA A 148 -6.59 -9.34 13.17
C ALA A 148 -7.99 -8.77 13.41
N ASP A 149 -8.50 -8.92 14.64
CA ASP A 149 -9.77 -8.33 15.03
C ASP A 149 -9.71 -6.80 14.95
N GLN A 150 -10.82 -6.21 14.55
CA GLN A 150 -10.93 -4.76 14.39
C GLN A 150 -11.24 -4.06 15.71
#